data_0511124551b1281b53e792e20721c7f8
#
_entry.id   0511124551b1281b53e792e20721c7f8
#
_cell.length_a   1.000
_cell.length_b   1.000
_cell.length_c   1.000
_cell.angle_alpha   90.00
_cell.angle_beta   90.00
_cell.angle_gamma   90.00
#
_symmetry.space_group_name_H-M   'P 1'
#
loop_
_entity.id
_entity.type
_entity.pdbx_description
1 polymer ?
#
loop_
_entity_poly.entity_id
_entity_poly.type
_entity_poly.pdbx_seq_one_letter_code
_entity_poly.pdbx_strand_id
1 'polypeptide(L)'
;MGLTEADAKALVNEGILSADYDEHEEAVEFYDKALKIIETSETYLNKGISLVELEKYEDAVTCYDKAATIDTSDSLIWYNRGVALTQLEKFDDALSSYEKAIEVSPGYADAWYNKAELLKHKGQDAEAETCFAKVKELEGE
;
A
#
# COMPACT_ATOMS: atom_id res chain seq x y z
N MET A 1 2.06 34.67 -8.11
CA MET A 1 1.99 33.88 -6.91
C MET A 1 1.79 32.43 -7.22
N GLY A 2 2.59 31.59 -6.64
CA GLY A 2 2.55 30.15 -6.93
C GLY A 2 1.51 29.40 -6.11
N LEU A 3 1.32 28.14 -6.45
CA LEU A 3 0.48 27.23 -5.72
C LEU A 3 1.14 26.88 -4.36
N THR A 4 0.32 26.63 -3.36
CA THR A 4 0.76 26.41 -1.97
C THR A 4 0.49 24.97 -1.53
N GLU A 5 0.98 24.62 -0.34
CA GLU A 5 0.64 23.31 0.28
C GLU A 5 -0.87 23.19 0.49
N ALA A 6 -1.57 24.30 0.78
CA ALA A 6 -3.02 24.27 0.92
C ALA A 6 -3.70 23.91 -0.41
N ASP A 7 -3.16 24.39 -1.54
CA ASP A 7 -3.68 24.03 -2.85
C ASP A 7 -3.45 22.54 -3.13
N ALA A 8 -2.28 22.04 -2.77
CA ALA A 8 -1.98 20.60 -2.91
C ALA A 8 -2.93 19.75 -2.07
N LYS A 9 -3.17 20.15 -0.84
CA LYS A 9 -4.08 19.44 0.07
C LYS A 9 -5.51 19.43 -0.47
N ALA A 10 -5.97 20.54 -1.03
CA ALA A 10 -7.29 20.61 -1.67
C ALA A 10 -7.39 19.62 -2.82
N LEU A 11 -6.35 19.52 -3.66
CA LEU A 11 -6.30 18.56 -4.77
C LEU A 11 -6.31 17.12 -4.27
N VAL A 12 -5.58 16.82 -3.21
CA VAL A 12 -5.59 15.46 -2.60
C VAL A 12 -7.01 15.13 -2.13
N ASN A 13 -7.69 16.06 -1.48
CA ASN A 13 -9.06 15.86 -0.99
C ASN A 13 -10.03 15.58 -2.14
N GLU A 14 -9.88 16.29 -3.27
CA GLU A 14 -10.67 16.03 -4.48
C GLU A 14 -10.38 14.64 -5.03
N GLY A 15 -9.11 14.22 -5.03
CA GLY A 15 -8.71 12.88 -5.44
C GLY A 15 -9.32 11.80 -4.57
N ILE A 16 -9.28 11.99 -3.25
CA ILE A 16 -9.90 11.05 -2.29
C ILE A 16 -11.39 10.93 -2.55
N LEU A 17 -12.06 12.06 -2.77
CA LEU A 17 -13.49 12.06 -3.07
C LEU A 17 -13.79 11.30 -4.37
N SER A 18 -12.99 11.51 -5.43
CA SER A 18 -13.14 10.76 -6.68
C SER A 18 -12.96 9.26 -6.45
N ALA A 19 -11.94 8.88 -5.68
CA ALA A 19 -11.68 7.47 -5.35
C ALA A 19 -12.85 6.84 -4.57
N ASP A 20 -13.47 7.60 -3.67
CA ASP A 20 -14.62 7.13 -2.89
C ASP A 20 -15.84 6.84 -3.79
N TYR A 21 -15.91 7.49 -4.95
CA TYR A 21 -16.92 7.23 -5.97
C TYR A 21 -16.45 6.27 -7.06
N ASP A 22 -15.36 5.54 -6.83
CA ASP A 22 -14.76 4.61 -7.81
C ASP A 22 -14.27 5.28 -9.10
N GLU A 23 -14.05 6.59 -9.08
CA GLU A 23 -13.52 7.34 -10.21
C GLU A 23 -11.99 7.41 -10.10
N HIS A 24 -11.34 6.24 -10.23
CA HIS A 24 -9.91 6.12 -9.94
C HIS A 24 -9.00 6.81 -10.94
N GLU A 25 -9.37 6.88 -12.23
CA GLU A 25 -8.60 7.65 -13.22
C GLU A 25 -8.59 9.14 -12.86
N GLU A 26 -9.74 9.67 -12.48
CA GLU A 26 -9.86 11.07 -12.06
C GLU A 26 -9.09 11.31 -10.77
N ALA A 27 -9.18 10.37 -9.83
CA ALA A 27 -8.42 10.46 -8.58
C ALA A 27 -6.92 10.58 -8.85
N VAL A 28 -6.38 9.72 -9.74
CA VAL A 28 -4.96 9.77 -10.12
C VAL A 28 -4.59 11.13 -10.71
N GLU A 29 -5.45 11.72 -11.55
CA GLU A 29 -5.21 13.05 -12.13
C GLU A 29 -5.07 14.11 -11.02
N PHE A 30 -5.96 14.08 -10.02
CA PHE A 30 -5.88 15.01 -8.89
C PHE A 30 -4.60 14.80 -8.08
N TYR A 31 -4.23 13.53 -7.80
CA TYR A 31 -3.00 13.24 -7.08
C TYR A 31 -1.76 13.70 -7.86
N ASP A 32 -1.75 13.53 -9.17
CA ASP A 32 -0.64 13.98 -10.01
C ASP A 32 -0.49 15.51 -9.95
N LYS A 33 -1.61 16.23 -9.98
CA LYS A 33 -1.58 17.70 -9.83
C LYS A 33 -1.03 18.11 -8.46
N ALA A 34 -1.44 17.41 -7.40
CA ALA A 34 -0.95 17.69 -6.05
C ALA A 34 0.56 17.43 -5.96
N LEU A 35 1.04 16.32 -6.53
CA LEU A 35 2.45 15.94 -6.51
C LEU A 35 3.36 16.90 -7.27
N LYS A 36 2.82 17.65 -8.24
CA LYS A 36 3.56 18.71 -8.92
C LYS A 36 3.81 19.91 -8.02
N ILE A 37 2.99 20.08 -7.00
CA ILE A 37 3.14 21.17 -6.03
C ILE A 37 4.07 20.74 -4.90
N ILE A 38 3.79 19.59 -4.29
CA ILE A 38 4.61 19.03 -3.21
C ILE A 38 4.46 17.49 -3.21
N GLU A 39 5.57 16.81 -3.00
CA GLU A 39 5.57 15.35 -2.89
C GLU A 39 5.39 14.96 -1.42
N THR A 40 4.34 14.17 -1.14
CA THR A 40 4.09 13.62 0.19
C THR A 40 3.89 12.12 0.10
N SER A 41 4.23 11.41 1.18
CA SER A 41 4.02 9.97 1.25
C SER A 41 2.53 9.62 1.15
N GLU A 42 1.67 10.41 1.78
CA GLU A 42 0.22 10.21 1.73
C GLU A 42 -0.30 10.26 0.29
N THR A 43 0.11 11.25 -0.49
CA THR A 43 -0.36 11.39 -1.87
C THR A 43 0.11 10.25 -2.75
N TYR A 44 1.37 9.85 -2.62
CA TYR A 44 1.88 8.66 -3.34
C TYR A 44 1.14 7.40 -2.93
N LEU A 45 0.87 7.20 -1.65
CA LEU A 45 0.11 6.05 -1.16
C LEU A 45 -1.28 6.02 -1.79
N ASN A 46 -2.01 7.13 -1.73
CA ASN A 46 -3.36 7.22 -2.29
C ASN A 46 -3.37 7.00 -3.80
N LYS A 47 -2.40 7.56 -4.51
CA LYS A 47 -2.25 7.33 -5.96
C LYS A 47 -2.01 5.84 -6.24
N GLY A 48 -1.13 5.21 -5.47
CA GLY A 48 -0.85 3.78 -5.62
C GLY A 48 -2.10 2.93 -5.41
N ILE A 49 -2.91 3.25 -4.40
CA ILE A 49 -4.15 2.53 -4.11
C ILE A 49 -5.12 2.64 -5.30
N SER A 50 -5.30 3.83 -5.86
CA SER A 50 -6.14 4.00 -7.04
C SER A 50 -5.59 3.27 -8.26
N LEU A 51 -4.26 3.25 -8.43
CA LEU A 51 -3.64 2.50 -9.53
C LEU A 51 -3.88 0.98 -9.39
N VAL A 52 -3.88 0.45 -8.17
CA VAL A 52 -4.23 -0.96 -7.92
C VAL A 52 -5.67 -1.25 -8.36
N GLU A 53 -6.59 -0.35 -8.03
CA GLU A 53 -8.00 -0.49 -8.47
C GLU A 53 -8.13 -0.47 -9.99
N LEU A 54 -7.23 0.22 -10.67
CA LEU A 54 -7.15 0.26 -12.14
C LEU A 54 -6.31 -0.90 -12.70
N GLU A 55 -5.87 -1.81 -11.86
CA GLU A 55 -5.01 -2.94 -12.22
C GLU A 55 -3.66 -2.53 -12.84
N LYS A 56 -3.19 -1.33 -12.51
CA LYS A 56 -1.87 -0.81 -12.93
C LYS A 56 -0.86 -1.06 -11.82
N TYR A 57 -0.55 -2.34 -11.62
CA TYR A 57 0.22 -2.79 -10.46
C TYR A 57 1.67 -2.31 -10.45
N GLU A 58 2.36 -2.29 -11.60
CA GLU A 58 3.75 -1.81 -11.68
C GLU A 58 3.83 -0.33 -11.31
N ASP A 59 2.90 0.47 -11.83
CA ASP A 59 2.85 1.90 -11.51
C ASP A 59 2.53 2.11 -10.03
N ALA A 60 1.66 1.26 -9.47
CA ALA A 60 1.34 1.30 -8.04
C ALA A 60 2.58 1.04 -7.18
N VAL A 61 3.36 0.01 -7.52
CA VAL A 61 4.62 -0.31 -6.80
C VAL A 61 5.58 0.88 -6.85
N THR A 62 5.71 1.53 -8.00
CA THR A 62 6.54 2.73 -8.14
C THR A 62 6.09 3.83 -7.17
N CYS A 63 4.77 4.05 -7.04
CA CYS A 63 4.22 5.02 -6.10
C CYS A 63 4.52 4.64 -4.64
N TYR A 64 4.37 3.37 -4.29
CA TYR A 64 4.67 2.90 -2.94
C TYR A 64 6.17 3.03 -2.62
N ASP A 65 7.04 2.77 -3.60
CA ASP A 65 8.49 2.97 -3.42
C ASP A 65 8.80 4.43 -3.11
N LYS A 66 8.20 5.36 -3.84
CA LYS A 66 8.36 6.79 -3.57
C LYS A 66 7.81 7.19 -2.21
N ALA A 67 6.64 6.67 -1.86
CA ALA A 67 6.04 6.91 -0.55
C ALA A 67 6.98 6.43 0.57
N ALA A 68 7.56 5.24 0.42
CA ALA A 68 8.47 4.66 1.41
C ALA A 68 9.78 5.43 1.55
N THR A 69 10.27 6.09 0.50
CA THR A 69 11.47 6.94 0.62
C THR A 69 11.20 8.18 1.46
N ILE A 70 9.95 8.64 1.49
CA ILE A 70 9.54 9.82 2.28
C ILE A 70 9.22 9.39 3.72
N ASP A 71 8.51 8.29 3.90
CA ASP A 71 8.12 7.78 5.21
C ASP A 71 8.22 6.25 5.25
N THR A 72 9.29 5.74 5.87
CA THR A 72 9.50 4.29 6.02
C THR A 72 8.71 3.69 7.18
N SER A 73 8.10 4.52 8.01
CA SER A 73 7.42 4.10 9.24
C SER A 73 5.91 3.86 9.08
N ASP A 74 5.38 3.98 7.88
CA ASP A 74 3.97 3.73 7.60
C ASP A 74 3.79 2.29 7.11
N SER A 75 3.28 1.43 7.99
CA SER A 75 3.05 0.02 7.66
C SER A 75 2.07 -0.19 6.52
N LEU A 76 1.14 0.75 6.31
CA LEU A 76 0.15 0.66 5.24
C LEU A 76 0.82 0.73 3.86
N ILE A 77 1.87 1.52 3.71
CA ILE A 77 2.64 1.61 2.46
C ILE A 77 3.23 0.24 2.13
N TRP A 78 3.91 -0.39 3.11
CA TRP A 78 4.52 -1.71 2.92
C TRP A 78 3.49 -2.79 2.63
N TYR A 79 2.37 -2.76 3.35
CA TYR A 79 1.28 -3.72 3.15
C TYR A 79 0.72 -3.60 1.72
N ASN A 80 0.38 -2.39 1.28
CA ASN A 80 -0.17 -2.18 -0.07
C ASN A 80 0.84 -2.53 -1.16
N ARG A 81 2.14 -2.26 -0.92
CA ARG A 81 3.20 -2.68 -1.83
C ARG A 81 3.19 -4.21 -1.99
N GLY A 82 3.07 -4.93 -0.89
CA GLY A 82 2.98 -6.39 -0.89
C GLY A 82 1.78 -6.88 -1.69
N VAL A 83 0.63 -6.24 -1.55
CA VAL A 83 -0.58 -6.59 -2.31
C VAL A 83 -0.35 -6.44 -3.81
N ALA A 84 0.21 -5.31 -4.24
CA ALA A 84 0.49 -5.06 -5.66
C ALA A 84 1.50 -6.06 -6.22
N LEU A 85 2.56 -6.35 -5.47
CA LEU A 85 3.58 -7.32 -5.88
C LEU A 85 3.02 -8.73 -5.96
N THR A 86 2.08 -9.09 -5.10
CA THR A 86 1.38 -10.38 -5.16
C THR A 86 0.59 -10.49 -6.46
N GLN A 87 -0.08 -9.43 -6.88
CA GLN A 87 -0.80 -9.41 -8.16
C GLN A 87 0.13 -9.58 -9.36
N LEU A 88 1.37 -9.10 -9.25
CA LEU A 88 2.40 -9.26 -10.26
C LEU A 88 3.12 -10.62 -10.17
N GLU A 89 2.71 -11.46 -9.24
CA GLU A 89 3.33 -12.76 -8.97
C GLU A 89 4.82 -12.64 -8.58
N LYS A 90 5.22 -11.49 -8.04
CA LYS A 90 6.57 -11.27 -7.49
C LYS A 90 6.54 -11.62 -6.01
N PHE A 91 6.40 -12.92 -5.73
CA PHE A 91 6.08 -13.41 -4.39
C PHE A 91 7.18 -13.15 -3.35
N ASP A 92 8.46 -13.26 -3.72
CA ASP A 92 9.55 -13.01 -2.78
C ASP A 92 9.58 -11.54 -2.34
N ASP A 93 9.41 -10.63 -3.29
CA ASP A 93 9.36 -9.19 -2.99
C ASP A 93 8.09 -8.85 -2.18
N ALA A 94 6.96 -9.48 -2.51
CA ALA A 94 5.73 -9.31 -1.76
C ALA A 94 5.91 -9.76 -0.30
N LEU A 95 6.55 -10.92 -0.10
CA LEU A 95 6.82 -11.44 1.23
C LEU A 95 7.67 -10.46 2.05
N SER A 96 8.73 -9.91 1.42
CA SER A 96 9.58 -8.89 2.07
C SER A 96 8.76 -7.65 2.46
N SER A 97 7.82 -7.24 1.62
CA SER A 97 6.96 -6.08 1.90
C SER A 97 6.06 -6.34 3.11
N TYR A 98 5.42 -7.52 3.18
CA TYR A 98 4.60 -7.87 4.34
C TYR A 98 5.43 -7.99 5.61
N GLU A 99 6.64 -8.55 5.53
CA GLU A 99 7.55 -8.63 6.67
C GLU A 99 7.92 -7.24 7.17
N LYS A 100 8.14 -6.30 6.25
CA LYS A 100 8.42 -4.90 6.62
C LYS A 100 7.22 -4.25 7.28
N ALA A 101 6.00 -4.50 6.78
CA ALA A 101 4.78 -4.00 7.40
C ALA A 101 4.64 -4.52 8.84
N ILE A 102 4.94 -5.79 9.06
CA ILE A 102 4.91 -6.43 10.38
C ILE A 102 5.99 -5.87 11.31
N GLU A 103 7.19 -5.62 10.77
CA GLU A 103 8.28 -5.02 11.54
C GLU A 103 7.87 -3.64 12.07
N VAL A 104 7.21 -2.84 11.23
CA VAL A 104 6.72 -1.51 11.61
C VAL A 104 5.51 -1.61 12.55
N SER A 105 4.59 -2.52 12.27
CA SER A 105 3.36 -2.72 13.06
C SER A 105 3.14 -4.20 13.35
N PRO A 106 3.72 -4.73 14.45
CA PRO A 106 3.61 -6.16 14.78
C PRO A 106 2.19 -6.69 14.97
N GLY A 107 1.23 -5.80 15.21
CA GLY A 107 -0.19 -6.15 15.37
C GLY A 107 -1.02 -6.07 14.07
N TYR A 108 -0.38 -5.88 12.93
CA TYR A 108 -1.09 -5.73 11.66
C TYR A 108 -1.55 -7.11 11.15
N ALA A 109 -2.74 -7.52 11.60
CA ALA A 109 -3.27 -8.86 11.31
C ALA A 109 -3.36 -9.18 9.81
N ASP A 110 -3.78 -8.22 9.00
CA ASP A 110 -3.89 -8.44 7.53
C ASP A 110 -2.53 -8.75 6.90
N ALA A 111 -1.47 -8.10 7.37
CA ALA A 111 -0.11 -8.37 6.88
C ALA A 111 0.34 -9.80 7.26
N TRP A 112 0.06 -10.22 8.49
CA TRP A 112 0.32 -11.59 8.91
C TRP A 112 -0.45 -12.60 8.08
N TYR A 113 -1.73 -12.33 7.82
CA TYR A 113 -2.57 -13.22 7.01
C TYR A 113 -2.04 -13.35 5.59
N ASN A 114 -1.73 -12.23 4.94
CA ASN A 114 -1.23 -12.25 3.56
C ASN A 114 0.14 -12.91 3.48
N LYS A 115 1.00 -12.70 4.48
CA LYS A 115 2.28 -13.41 4.58
C LYS A 115 2.05 -14.91 4.66
N ALA A 116 1.11 -15.35 5.50
CA ALA A 116 0.77 -16.77 5.65
C ALA A 116 0.29 -17.38 4.33
N GLU A 117 -0.58 -16.67 3.61
CA GLU A 117 -1.07 -17.14 2.31
C GLU A 117 0.07 -17.33 1.31
N LEU A 118 1.02 -16.38 1.26
CA LEU A 118 2.20 -16.49 0.38
C LEU A 118 3.09 -17.67 0.77
N LEU A 119 3.33 -17.86 2.05
CA LEU A 119 4.14 -18.98 2.55
C LEU A 119 3.50 -20.31 2.19
N LYS A 120 2.19 -20.40 2.33
CA LYS A 120 1.43 -21.60 1.94
C LYS A 120 1.55 -21.86 0.45
N HIS A 121 1.41 -20.82 -0.36
CA HIS A 121 1.56 -20.91 -1.81
C HIS A 121 2.96 -21.41 -2.21
N LYS A 122 3.99 -21.04 -1.45
CA LYS A 122 5.37 -21.45 -1.66
C LYS A 122 5.67 -22.85 -1.10
N GLY A 123 4.70 -23.50 -0.48
CA GLY A 123 4.88 -24.82 0.12
C GLY A 123 5.53 -24.79 1.50
N GLN A 124 5.67 -23.61 2.11
CA GLN A 124 6.26 -23.45 3.45
C GLN A 124 5.15 -23.51 4.49
N ASP A 125 4.51 -24.66 4.59
CA ASP A 125 3.29 -24.86 5.39
C ASP A 125 3.50 -24.63 6.90
N ALA A 126 4.62 -25.07 7.46
CA ALA A 126 4.90 -24.92 8.90
C ALA A 126 5.00 -23.42 9.29
N GLU A 127 5.71 -22.63 8.46
CA GLU A 127 5.84 -21.20 8.68
C GLU A 127 4.50 -20.50 8.46
N ALA A 128 3.72 -20.94 7.46
CA ALA A 128 2.39 -20.40 7.20
C ALA A 128 1.48 -20.62 8.42
N GLU A 129 1.48 -21.81 9.01
CA GLU A 129 0.67 -22.11 10.19
C GLU A 129 1.03 -21.22 11.38
N THR A 130 2.32 -20.94 11.58
CA THR A 130 2.77 -20.00 12.61
C THR A 130 2.16 -18.62 12.40
N CYS A 131 2.14 -18.15 11.14
CA CYS A 131 1.56 -16.85 10.82
C CYS A 131 0.04 -16.84 10.98
N PHE A 132 -0.65 -17.91 10.58
CA PHE A 132 -2.10 -18.02 10.80
C PHE A 132 -2.44 -18.05 12.30
N ALA A 133 -1.63 -18.73 13.12
CA ALA A 133 -1.81 -18.72 14.54
C ALA A 133 -1.68 -17.31 15.13
N LYS A 134 -0.74 -16.53 14.58
CA LYS A 134 -0.57 -15.12 14.99
C LYS A 134 -1.80 -14.30 14.64
N VAL A 135 -2.40 -14.52 13.47
CA VAL A 135 -3.64 -13.85 13.10
C VAL A 135 -4.75 -14.12 14.12
N LYS A 136 -4.93 -15.37 14.51
CA LYS A 136 -5.94 -15.75 15.51
C LYS A 136 -5.69 -15.07 16.85
N GLU A 137 -4.43 -15.05 17.28
CA GLU A 137 -4.04 -14.38 18.52
C GLU A 137 -4.39 -12.89 18.47
N LEU A 138 -4.08 -12.21 17.35
CA LEU A 138 -4.35 -10.79 17.18
C LEU A 138 -5.85 -10.47 17.09
N GLU A 139 -6.64 -11.39 16.57
CA GLU A 139 -8.09 -11.24 16.47
C GLU A 139 -8.84 -11.69 17.74
N GLY A 140 -8.11 -12.18 18.74
CA GLY A 140 -8.69 -12.60 20.00
C GLY A 140 -9.37 -13.96 19.98
N GLU A 141 -8.99 -14.81 19.04
CA GLU A 141 -9.55 -16.15 18.87
C GLU A 141 -8.73 -17.24 19.58
#